data_37bb331d4c23cd6565a528a6488d4ed1
#
_entry.id   37bb331d4c23cd6565a528a6488d4ed1
#
_cell.length_a   1.000
_cell.length_b   1.000
_cell.length_c   1.000
_cell.angle_alpha   90.00
_cell.angle_beta   90.00
_cell.angle_gamma   90.00
#
_symmetry.space_group_name_H-M   'P 1'
#
loop_
_entity.id
_entity.type
_entity.pdbx_description
1 polymer ?
#
loop_
_entity_poly.entity_id
_entity_poly.type
_entity_poly.pdbx_seq_one_letter_code
_entity_poly.pdbx_strand_id
1 'polypeptide(L)'
;LLMACRDRYRTLPHLSAALGQHVRTNSETIAAVTHPDKVPGLRDGATISTHFYLDDLHVHQNRFSPSHRMLRWQVGGLVNDPVPWRRALKTAAGFVLHPLRSTANMRTGRDWAERTTVLLAMRADDSQLAFRYGRSWPVHPSTVSSTSATKCLGTQGYT
;
A
#
# COMPACT_ATOMS: atom_id res chain seq x y z
N LEU A 1 12.46 -17.57 -1.06
CA LEU A 1 13.20 -18.74 -1.52
C LEU A 1 14.48 -18.94 -0.72
N LEU A 2 15.46 -18.02 -0.72
CA LEU A 2 16.77 -18.18 -0.08
C LEU A 2 16.68 -18.52 1.42
N MET A 3 15.80 -17.86 2.18
CA MET A 3 15.55 -18.20 3.58
C MET A 3 15.03 -19.63 3.75
N ALA A 4 14.15 -20.09 2.85
CA ALA A 4 13.67 -21.47 2.88
C ALA A 4 14.81 -22.47 2.61
N CYS A 5 15.70 -22.13 1.68
CA CYS A 5 16.88 -22.96 1.38
C CYS A 5 17.84 -23.03 2.58
N ARG A 6 18.02 -21.94 3.32
CA ARG A 6 18.84 -21.92 4.54
C ARG A 6 18.17 -22.64 5.70
N ASP A 7 16.93 -22.28 6.02
CA ASP A 7 16.31 -22.58 7.30
C ASP A 7 15.49 -23.88 7.28
N ARG A 8 14.90 -24.23 6.13
CA ARG A 8 14.03 -25.40 6.00
C ARG A 8 14.70 -26.55 5.25
N TYR A 9 15.18 -26.28 4.02
CA TYR A 9 15.69 -27.33 3.15
C TYR A 9 17.16 -27.64 3.38
N ARG A 10 17.90 -26.75 4.07
CA ARG A 10 19.33 -26.90 4.36
C ARG A 10 20.20 -27.09 3.11
N THR A 11 19.71 -26.67 1.95
CA THR A 11 20.46 -26.73 0.69
C THR A 11 21.53 -25.65 0.60
N LEU A 12 21.35 -24.52 1.33
CA LEU A 12 22.29 -23.41 1.41
C LEU A 12 22.51 -22.99 2.88
N PRO A 13 23.07 -23.87 3.72
CA PRO A 13 23.13 -23.64 5.16
C PRO A 13 24.06 -22.49 5.56
N HIS A 14 25.02 -22.14 4.70
CA HIS A 14 26.04 -21.09 4.98
C HIS A 14 25.62 -19.70 4.50
N LEU A 15 24.36 -19.49 4.09
CA LEU A 15 23.88 -18.13 3.79
C LEU A 15 23.98 -17.24 5.03
N SER A 16 24.44 -16.02 4.81
CA SER A 16 24.66 -15.02 5.85
C SER A 16 23.44 -14.81 6.74
N ALA A 17 23.66 -14.58 8.03
CA ALA A 17 22.64 -14.15 8.98
C ALA A 17 22.02 -12.78 8.62
N ALA A 18 22.70 -11.98 7.81
CA ALA A 18 22.19 -10.71 7.29
C ALA A 18 21.04 -10.88 6.27
N LEU A 19 20.83 -12.12 5.77
CA LEU A 19 19.73 -12.39 4.84
C LEU A 19 18.38 -12.03 5.46
N GLY A 20 17.72 -11.07 4.86
CA GLY A 20 16.44 -10.54 5.31
C GLY A 20 16.53 -9.44 6.36
N GLN A 21 17.73 -9.04 6.77
CA GLN A 21 17.93 -7.88 7.64
C GLN A 21 18.13 -6.62 6.78
N HIS A 22 17.75 -5.47 7.33
CA HIS A 22 17.95 -4.16 6.69
C HIS A 22 17.33 -4.06 5.27
N VAL A 23 16.21 -4.71 5.04
CA VAL A 23 15.50 -4.62 3.76
C VAL A 23 14.86 -3.24 3.66
N ARG A 24 15.28 -2.46 2.67
CA ARG A 24 14.72 -1.14 2.42
C ARG A 24 13.67 -1.22 1.30
N THR A 25 12.64 -0.43 1.46
CA THR A 25 11.60 -0.19 0.45
C THR A 25 11.59 1.30 0.13
N ASN A 26 10.85 1.69 -0.88
CA ASN A 26 10.65 3.10 -1.24
C ASN A 26 9.57 3.79 -0.38
N SER A 27 9.15 3.20 0.73
CA SER A 27 8.15 3.74 1.65
C SER A 27 6.90 4.26 0.94
N GLU A 28 6.37 3.43 0.03
CA GLU A 28 5.24 3.79 -0.81
C GLU A 28 3.93 3.91 -0.01
N THR A 29 3.19 4.94 -0.33
CA THR A 29 1.80 5.13 0.11
C THR A 29 0.94 5.38 -1.12
N ILE A 30 -0.16 4.65 -1.22
CA ILE A 30 -1.11 4.80 -2.32
C ILE A 30 -2.33 5.56 -1.79
N ALA A 31 -2.65 6.66 -2.44
CA ALA A 31 -3.87 7.41 -2.22
C ALA A 31 -4.69 7.48 -3.51
N ALA A 32 -5.98 7.68 -3.42
CA ALA A 32 -6.84 7.84 -4.57
C ALA A 32 -7.84 8.97 -4.36
N VAL A 33 -8.06 9.74 -5.42
CA VAL A 33 -9.06 10.81 -5.47
C VAL A 33 -10.09 10.41 -6.52
N THR A 34 -11.34 10.29 -6.09
CA THR A 34 -12.45 9.97 -7.00
C THR A 34 -13.22 11.25 -7.33
N HIS A 35 -13.27 11.56 -8.61
CA HIS A 35 -14.00 12.70 -9.14
C HIS A 35 -15.49 12.39 -9.24
N PRO A 36 -16.38 13.37 -9.02
CA PRO A 36 -17.82 13.19 -9.18
C PRO A 36 -18.20 12.84 -10.61
N ASP A 37 -17.49 13.39 -11.60
CA ASP A 37 -17.71 13.20 -13.01
C ASP A 37 -16.54 12.49 -13.69
N LYS A 38 -16.77 12.00 -14.92
CA LYS A 38 -15.71 11.45 -15.75
C LYS A 38 -14.74 12.55 -16.17
N VAL A 39 -13.46 12.27 -16.06
CA VAL A 39 -12.40 13.17 -16.49
C VAL A 39 -11.88 12.69 -17.85
N PRO A 40 -12.09 13.46 -18.93
CA PRO A 40 -11.62 13.08 -20.26
C PRO A 40 -10.11 12.81 -20.27
N GLY A 41 -9.70 11.74 -20.91
CA GLY A 41 -8.28 11.36 -21.03
C GLY A 41 -7.61 10.86 -19.76
N LEU A 42 -8.31 10.73 -18.63
CA LEU A 42 -7.71 10.30 -17.37
C LEU A 42 -7.08 8.91 -17.46
N ARG A 43 -7.64 8.02 -18.25
CA ARG A 43 -7.15 6.65 -18.45
C ARG A 43 -6.17 6.48 -19.62
N ASP A 44 -5.98 7.53 -20.42
CA ASP A 44 -5.21 7.44 -21.66
C ASP A 44 -3.71 7.72 -21.40
N GLY A 45 -2.85 6.98 -22.09
CA GLY A 45 -1.41 7.15 -22.01
C GLY A 45 -0.70 6.15 -21.11
N ALA A 46 0.53 6.48 -20.72
CA ALA A 46 1.37 5.62 -19.89
C ALA A 46 0.79 5.50 -18.47
N THR A 47 1.05 4.36 -17.82
CA THR A 47 0.59 4.09 -16.45
C THR A 47 1.09 5.16 -15.47
N ILE A 48 2.35 5.57 -15.58
CA ILE A 48 2.92 6.70 -14.83
C ILE A 48 3.25 7.78 -15.84
N SER A 49 2.57 8.91 -15.75
CA SER A 49 2.70 9.97 -16.77
C SER A 49 3.18 11.29 -16.23
N THR A 50 2.94 11.55 -14.96
CA THR A 50 3.28 12.80 -14.30
C THR A 50 3.82 12.54 -12.92
N HIS A 51 4.71 13.41 -12.47
CA HIS A 51 5.22 13.40 -11.11
C HIS A 51 5.45 14.83 -10.63
N PHE A 52 5.48 15.00 -9.33
CA PHE A 52 5.86 16.24 -8.67
C PHE A 52 6.50 15.93 -7.31
N TYR A 53 7.22 16.88 -6.79
CA TYR A 53 7.79 16.82 -5.47
C TYR A 53 7.00 17.71 -4.53
N LEU A 54 6.73 17.20 -3.34
CA LEU A 54 6.14 17.95 -2.23
C LEU A 54 7.03 17.68 -1.01
N ASP A 55 7.85 18.65 -0.68
CA ASP A 55 8.92 18.51 0.31
C ASP A 55 9.81 17.29 0.03
N ASP A 56 9.83 16.30 0.92
CA ASP A 56 10.57 15.03 0.79
C ASP A 56 9.76 13.90 0.12
N LEU A 57 8.54 14.20 -0.32
CA LEU A 57 7.69 13.25 -1.02
C LEU A 57 7.85 13.38 -2.53
N HIS A 58 8.08 12.25 -3.18
CA HIS A 58 7.99 12.12 -4.63
C HIS A 58 6.66 11.48 -4.99
N VAL A 59 5.78 12.24 -5.59
CA VAL A 59 4.41 11.82 -5.89
C VAL A 59 4.27 11.55 -7.38
N HIS A 60 3.80 10.36 -7.73
CA HIS A 60 3.49 9.96 -9.09
C HIS A 60 1.98 9.84 -9.27
N GLN A 61 1.47 10.32 -10.39
CA GLN A 61 0.11 10.04 -10.82
C GLN A 61 0.09 8.74 -11.62
N ASN A 62 -0.66 7.78 -11.14
CA ASN A 62 -0.88 6.52 -11.83
C ASN A 62 -2.22 6.51 -12.55
N ARG A 63 -2.20 5.97 -13.76
CA ARG A 63 -3.38 5.73 -14.59
C ARG A 63 -3.62 4.24 -14.71
N PHE A 64 -4.86 3.85 -14.65
CA PHE A 64 -5.24 2.45 -14.72
C PHE A 64 -6.21 2.18 -15.85
N SER A 65 -6.01 1.06 -16.53
CA SER A 65 -6.97 0.58 -17.53
C SER A 65 -8.26 0.11 -16.84
N PRO A 66 -9.38 0.00 -17.59
CA PRO A 66 -10.65 -0.49 -17.07
C PRO A 66 -10.59 -1.87 -16.40
N SER A 67 -9.59 -2.69 -16.76
CA SER A 67 -9.36 -4.01 -16.13
C SER A 67 -9.02 -3.91 -14.64
N HIS A 68 -8.45 -2.79 -14.19
CA HIS A 68 -8.08 -2.57 -12.80
C HIS A 68 -9.25 -2.10 -11.90
N ARG A 69 -10.47 -2.10 -12.42
CA ARG A 69 -11.67 -1.67 -11.66
C ARG A 69 -11.86 -2.36 -10.31
N MET A 70 -11.25 -3.53 -10.11
CA MET A 70 -11.31 -4.25 -8.83
C MET A 70 -10.56 -3.51 -7.71
N LEU A 71 -9.61 -2.63 -8.04
CA LEU A 71 -8.89 -1.82 -7.05
C LEU A 71 -9.82 -0.89 -6.27
N ARG A 72 -11.00 -0.54 -6.80
CA ARG A 72 -12.00 0.26 -6.07
C ARG A 72 -12.41 -0.33 -4.73
N TRP A 73 -12.29 -1.66 -4.58
CA TRP A 73 -12.60 -2.36 -3.33
C TRP A 73 -11.50 -2.23 -2.28
N GLN A 74 -10.30 -1.86 -2.70
CA GLN A 74 -9.14 -1.69 -1.82
C GLN A 74 -9.01 -0.24 -1.33
N VAL A 75 -9.75 0.69 -1.92
CA VAL A 75 -9.71 2.11 -1.56
C VAL A 75 -10.77 2.37 -0.49
N GLY A 76 -10.30 2.57 0.73
CA GLY A 76 -11.12 2.98 1.87
C GLY A 76 -10.96 4.47 2.19
N GLY A 77 -11.69 4.94 3.21
CA GLY A 77 -11.47 6.27 3.76
C GLY A 77 -10.06 6.41 4.34
N LEU A 78 -9.50 7.62 4.26
CA LEU A 78 -8.24 7.93 4.89
C LEU A 78 -8.38 7.83 6.41
N VAL A 79 -7.62 6.94 7.01
CA VAL A 79 -7.56 6.77 8.46
C VAL A 79 -6.12 6.94 8.91
N ASN A 80 -5.84 8.03 9.60
CA ASN A 80 -4.54 8.31 10.18
C ASN A 80 -4.50 7.77 11.62
N ASP A 81 -3.84 6.63 11.81
CA ASP A 81 -3.55 6.09 13.14
C ASP A 81 -2.27 5.23 13.06
N PRO A 82 -1.29 5.48 13.92
CA PRO A 82 -0.03 4.72 13.91
C PRO A 82 -0.23 3.26 14.34
N VAL A 83 -1.32 2.95 15.05
CA VAL A 83 -1.58 1.60 15.57
C VAL A 83 -2.47 0.82 14.60
N PRO A 84 -2.01 -0.29 14.00
CA PRO A 84 -2.73 -1.02 12.95
C PRO A 84 -4.16 -1.46 13.34
N TRP A 85 -4.35 -1.99 14.55
CA TRP A 85 -5.67 -2.46 14.97
C TRP A 85 -6.67 -1.30 15.18
N ARG A 86 -6.19 -0.13 15.67
CA ARG A 86 -7.02 1.08 15.78
C ARG A 86 -7.40 1.61 14.42
N ARG A 87 -6.49 1.52 13.46
CA ARG A 87 -6.77 1.86 12.05
C ARG A 87 -7.88 0.99 11.50
N ALA A 88 -7.81 -0.32 11.72
CA ALA A 88 -8.86 -1.25 11.30
C ALA A 88 -10.23 -0.90 11.94
N LEU A 89 -10.25 -0.62 13.23
CA LEU A 89 -11.49 -0.21 13.92
C LEU A 89 -12.04 1.12 13.40
N LYS A 90 -11.20 2.13 13.20
CA LYS A 90 -11.61 3.42 12.64
C LYS A 90 -12.15 3.26 11.22
N THR A 91 -11.54 2.41 10.41
CA THR A 91 -12.02 2.10 9.07
C THR A 91 -13.40 1.45 9.13
N ALA A 92 -13.59 0.44 9.98
CA ALA A 92 -14.87 -0.21 10.17
C ALA A 92 -15.95 0.77 10.69
N ALA A 93 -15.61 1.59 11.68
CA ALA A 93 -16.48 2.64 12.19
C ALA A 93 -16.85 3.65 11.08
N GLY A 94 -15.91 4.03 10.22
CA GLY A 94 -16.18 4.88 9.08
C GLY A 94 -17.20 4.30 8.09
N PHE A 95 -17.16 3.00 7.84
CA PHE A 95 -18.16 2.32 7.02
C PHE A 95 -19.55 2.33 7.64
N VAL A 96 -19.64 2.19 8.96
CA VAL A 96 -20.91 2.19 9.68
C VAL A 96 -21.49 3.59 9.81
N LEU A 97 -20.68 4.56 10.21
CA LEU A 97 -21.12 5.94 10.48
C LEU A 97 -21.35 6.75 9.21
N HIS A 98 -20.56 6.49 8.16
CA HIS A 98 -20.60 7.24 6.90
C HIS A 98 -20.67 6.30 5.69
N PRO A 99 -21.69 5.44 5.57
CA PRO A 99 -21.73 4.40 4.52
C PRO A 99 -21.71 4.98 3.11
N LEU A 100 -22.38 6.10 2.87
CA LEU A 100 -22.42 6.74 1.56
C LEU A 100 -21.06 7.26 1.13
N ARG A 101 -20.31 7.87 2.03
CA ARG A 101 -18.98 8.40 1.78
C ARG A 101 -17.95 7.26 1.62
N SER A 102 -18.00 6.28 2.50
CA SER A 102 -17.08 5.14 2.49
C SER A 102 -17.23 4.24 1.28
N THR A 103 -18.45 4.18 0.70
CA THR A 103 -18.74 3.38 -0.50
C THR A 103 -18.76 4.20 -1.79
N ALA A 104 -18.39 5.48 -1.76
CA ALA A 104 -18.40 6.34 -2.95
C ALA A 104 -17.59 5.74 -4.10
N ASN A 105 -16.41 5.21 -3.82
CA ASN A 105 -15.55 4.57 -4.82
C ASN A 105 -16.19 3.31 -5.43
N MET A 106 -16.97 2.57 -4.65
CA MET A 106 -17.64 1.36 -5.14
C MET A 106 -18.74 1.67 -6.14
N ARG A 107 -19.33 2.87 -6.03
CA ARG A 107 -20.41 3.33 -6.91
C ARG A 107 -19.95 3.74 -8.32
N THR A 108 -18.66 4.00 -8.48
CA THR A 108 -18.11 4.37 -9.81
C THR A 108 -18.21 3.23 -10.82
N GLY A 109 -18.34 1.98 -10.36
CA GLY A 109 -18.63 0.83 -11.22
C GLY A 109 -17.59 0.62 -12.32
N ARG A 110 -18.06 0.59 -13.58
CA ARG A 110 -17.21 0.43 -14.77
C ARG A 110 -16.37 1.66 -15.07
N ASP A 111 -16.80 2.82 -14.62
CA ASP A 111 -16.18 4.12 -14.92
C ASP A 111 -15.06 4.47 -13.91
N TRP A 112 -14.68 3.55 -13.05
CA TRP A 112 -13.67 3.80 -12.00
C TRP A 112 -12.38 4.40 -12.56
N ALA A 113 -11.85 3.86 -13.65
CA ALA A 113 -10.62 4.33 -14.28
C ALA A 113 -10.75 5.73 -14.92
N GLU A 114 -11.97 6.16 -15.27
CA GLU A 114 -12.27 7.47 -15.83
C GLU A 114 -12.57 8.53 -14.77
N ARG A 115 -12.75 8.09 -13.52
CA ARG A 115 -13.12 8.96 -12.39
C ARG A 115 -12.08 9.01 -11.27
N THR A 116 -11.11 8.10 -11.28
CA THR A 116 -10.21 7.96 -10.14
C THR A 116 -8.77 8.22 -10.56
N THR A 117 -8.19 9.25 -9.95
CA THR A 117 -6.76 9.51 -9.99
C THR A 117 -6.10 8.79 -8.83
N VAL A 118 -5.13 7.95 -9.12
CA VAL A 118 -4.35 7.26 -8.11
C VAL A 118 -2.98 7.92 -7.99
N LEU A 119 -2.62 8.27 -6.78
CA LEU A 119 -1.36 8.89 -6.43
C LEU A 119 -0.50 7.88 -5.68
N LEU A 120 0.72 7.73 -6.12
CA LEU A 120 1.76 6.95 -5.47
C LEU A 120 2.76 7.90 -4.87
N ALA A 121 2.77 8.01 -3.55
CA ALA A 121 3.72 8.85 -2.83
C ALA A 121 4.86 7.98 -2.29
N MET A 122 6.07 8.33 -2.63
CA MET A 122 7.29 7.68 -2.17
C MET A 122 8.10 8.64 -1.33
N ARG A 123 8.73 8.13 -0.28
CA ARG A 123 9.57 8.89 0.61
C ARG A 123 10.96 8.27 0.69
N ALA A 124 11.98 9.11 0.63
CA ALA A 124 13.36 8.71 0.83
C ALA A 124 13.71 8.72 2.32
N ASP A 125 13.07 7.86 3.11
CA ASP A 125 13.39 7.68 4.52
C ASP A 125 14.18 6.38 4.76
N ASP A 126 14.81 6.26 5.91
CA ASP A 126 15.55 5.05 6.30
C ASP A 126 14.62 4.00 6.93
N SER A 127 13.46 3.77 6.34
CA SER A 127 12.56 2.71 6.79
C SER A 127 13.16 1.34 6.46
N GLN A 128 13.28 0.51 7.48
CA GLN A 128 13.87 -0.82 7.35
C GLN A 128 12.87 -1.88 7.79
N LEU A 129 12.83 -2.97 7.04
CA LEU A 129 12.08 -4.17 7.35
C LEU A 129 13.05 -5.30 7.69
N ALA A 130 12.66 -6.13 8.63
CA ALA A 130 13.32 -7.41 8.86
C ALA A 130 12.39 -8.53 8.44
N PHE A 131 12.85 -9.38 7.52
CA PHE A 131 12.13 -10.57 7.11
C PHE A 131 12.59 -11.77 7.95
N ARG A 132 11.64 -12.56 8.37
CA ARG A 132 11.90 -13.84 9.06
C ARG A 132 11.15 -14.94 8.34
N TYR A 133 11.83 -16.09 8.17
CA TYR A 133 11.20 -17.30 7.68
C TYR A 133 10.64 -18.08 8.87
N GLY A 134 9.35 -18.36 8.84
CA GLY A 134 8.70 -19.06 9.93
C GLY A 134 7.28 -19.49 9.61
N ARG A 135 6.64 -20.17 10.54
CA ARG A 135 5.21 -20.47 10.46
C ARG A 135 4.45 -19.26 11.00
N SER A 136 3.54 -18.74 10.20
CA SER A 136 2.59 -17.70 10.63
C SER A 136 1.19 -18.29 10.60
N TRP A 137 0.55 -18.35 11.74
CA TRP A 137 -0.87 -18.69 11.85
C TRP A 137 -1.72 -17.43 11.54
N PRO A 138 -2.84 -17.51 10.79
CA PRO A 138 -3.58 -18.72 10.38
C PRO A 138 -3.35 -19.17 8.93
N VAL A 139 -2.48 -18.56 8.14
CA VAL A 139 -2.62 -18.60 6.68
C VAL A 139 -1.70 -19.57 5.95
N HIS A 140 -0.50 -19.90 6.42
CA HIS A 140 0.35 -20.86 5.72
C HIS A 140 1.53 -21.38 6.56
N PRO A 141 1.95 -22.66 6.38
CA PRO A 141 3.06 -23.22 7.16
C PRO A 141 4.45 -22.72 6.77
N SER A 142 4.57 -21.76 5.85
CA SER A 142 5.86 -21.24 5.39
C SER A 142 5.75 -19.81 4.86
N THR A 143 5.36 -18.86 5.71
CA THR A 143 5.31 -17.44 5.34
C THR A 143 6.58 -16.71 5.75
N VAL A 144 7.01 -15.76 4.93
CA VAL A 144 7.95 -14.73 5.32
C VAL A 144 7.16 -13.64 6.02
N SER A 145 7.38 -13.44 7.30
CA SER A 145 6.83 -12.29 8.03
C SER A 145 7.81 -11.13 7.99
N SER A 146 7.31 -9.92 7.81
CA SER A 146 8.08 -8.70 7.92
C SER A 146 7.74 -7.98 9.22
N THR A 147 8.76 -7.50 9.91
CA THR A 147 8.60 -6.63 11.07
C THR A 147 9.29 -5.31 10.74
N SER A 148 8.59 -4.20 10.86
CA SER A 148 9.21 -2.90 10.74
C SER A 148 10.20 -2.71 11.88
N ALA A 149 11.45 -2.53 11.55
CA ALA A 149 12.52 -2.24 12.52
C ALA A 149 12.51 -0.74 12.92
N THR A 150 11.86 0.10 12.14
CA THR A 150 11.73 1.53 12.42
C THR A 150 10.30 1.83 12.86
N LYS A 151 10.15 2.56 13.96
CA LYS A 151 8.87 3.21 14.28
C LYS A 151 8.47 4.02 13.04
N CYS A 152 7.34 3.70 12.43
CA CYS A 152 6.72 4.60 11.47
C CYS A 152 6.61 5.96 12.18
N LEU A 153 7.46 6.89 11.79
CA LEU A 153 7.26 8.29 12.12
C LEU A 153 5.89 8.62 11.57
N GLY A 154 4.97 8.93 12.49
CA GLY A 154 3.59 9.19 12.12
C GLY A 154 3.59 10.19 10.98
N THR A 155 2.87 9.86 9.92
CA THR A 155 2.51 10.83 8.89
C THR A 155 1.93 12.02 9.64
N GLN A 156 2.69 13.12 9.73
CA GLN A 156 2.15 14.36 10.23
C GLN A 156 0.98 14.69 9.30
N GLY A 157 -0.22 14.67 9.87
CA GLY A 157 -1.41 14.99 9.12
C GLY A 157 -1.29 16.42 8.60
N TYR A 158 -1.30 16.55 7.29
CA TYR A 158 -1.58 17.82 6.66
C TYR A 158 -3.09 18.07 6.82
N THR A 159 -3.42 19.02 7.65
CA THR A 159 -4.78 19.57 7.77
C THR A 159 -5.06 20.50 6.59
#